data_8b3aefa87f8bb24cca8c08fd039408b0
#
_entry.id   8b3aefa87f8bb24cca8c08fd039408b0
#
_cell.length_a   1.000
_cell.length_b   1.000
_cell.length_c   1.000
_cell.angle_alpha   90.00
_cell.angle_beta   90.00
_cell.angle_gamma   90.00
#
_symmetry.space_group_name_H-M   'P 1'
#
loop_
_entity.id
_entity.type
_entity.pdbx_description
1 polymer ?
#
loop_
_entity_poly.entity_id
_entity_poly.type
_entity_poly.pdbx_seq_one_letter_code
_entity_poly.pdbx_strand_id
1 'polypeptide(L)'
;MKNYTHLLIALLLCSCCISCNNRVYNNRVFLNQNSIENKTIAILPAEVILSGKLSKGMTDKEKIIKEQSESKFYQELLYSEFLDKSRSFKKNKYGVHFINPQEVNSKLIKADFYNNVKEKSTEEIANVVGADMVFIVKINKQRLLSDGAAIGIDIAEVVLSSVLNPSGGNNVNSANRTHNISFDATLLDGQTGTTIGKFSNLGEASWNAPPDLILRRNYATITRKLSVFALN
;
A
#
# COMPACT_ATOMS: atom_id res chain seq x y z
N MET A 1 7.30 11.58 -48.63
CA MET A 1 7.84 10.65 -47.61
C MET A 1 8.37 11.35 -46.34
N LYS A 2 8.76 12.62 -46.36
CA LYS A 2 9.29 13.35 -45.18
C LYS A 2 8.28 13.59 -44.05
N ASN A 3 6.99 13.64 -44.30
CA ASN A 3 5.98 13.96 -43.26
C ASN A 3 5.59 12.79 -42.37
N TYR A 4 5.80 11.55 -42.78
CA TYR A 4 5.48 10.36 -41.98
C TYR A 4 6.49 10.08 -40.87
N THR A 5 7.75 10.48 -41.08
CA THR A 5 8.80 10.35 -40.05
C THR A 5 8.55 11.24 -38.85
N HIS A 6 8.07 12.47 -39.04
CA HIS A 6 7.73 13.36 -37.91
C HIS A 6 6.50 12.88 -37.15
N LEU A 7 5.50 12.29 -37.82
CA LEU A 7 4.31 11.71 -37.20
C LEU A 7 4.68 10.49 -36.37
N LEU A 8 5.60 9.64 -36.88
CA LEU A 8 6.08 8.45 -36.17
C LEU A 8 6.89 8.81 -34.91
N ILE A 9 7.74 9.83 -35.00
CA ILE A 9 8.52 10.34 -33.85
C ILE A 9 7.60 10.96 -32.79
N ALA A 10 6.57 11.71 -33.19
CA ALA A 10 5.58 12.29 -32.30
C ALA A 10 4.76 11.19 -31.56
N LEU A 11 4.39 10.13 -32.28
CA LEU A 11 3.69 8.97 -31.69
C LEU A 11 4.57 8.20 -30.71
N LEU A 12 5.87 8.04 -31.01
CA LEU A 12 6.85 7.39 -30.14
C LEU A 12 7.11 8.21 -28.87
N LEU A 13 7.17 9.54 -28.96
CA LEU A 13 7.33 10.44 -27.81
C LEU A 13 6.09 10.45 -26.91
N CYS A 14 4.86 10.35 -27.45
CA CYS A 14 3.64 10.23 -26.68
C CYS A 14 3.55 8.91 -25.89
N SER A 15 4.11 7.82 -26.39
CA SER A 15 4.06 6.52 -25.70
C SER A 15 4.97 6.47 -24.46
N CYS A 16 5.97 7.34 -24.34
CA CYS A 16 6.85 7.43 -23.16
C CYS A 16 6.20 8.11 -21.95
N CYS A 17 5.03 8.74 -22.12
CA CYS A 17 4.32 9.43 -21.02
C CYS A 17 3.38 8.54 -20.22
N ILE A 18 3.38 7.20 -20.39
CA ILE A 18 2.64 6.28 -19.55
C ILE A 18 3.40 6.17 -18.22
N SER A 19 3.23 7.19 -17.39
CA SER A 19 3.81 7.28 -16.07
C SER A 19 3.26 6.17 -15.19
N CYS A 20 4.14 5.31 -14.69
CA CYS A 20 3.80 4.39 -13.61
C CYS A 20 3.20 5.17 -12.45
N ASN A 21 1.98 4.84 -12.01
CA ASN A 21 1.29 5.46 -10.86
C ASN A 21 2.02 5.27 -9.52
N ASN A 22 3.14 4.58 -9.50
CA ASN A 22 3.93 4.31 -8.30
C ASN A 22 4.97 5.41 -8.10
N ARG A 23 4.83 6.18 -7.03
CA ARG A 23 5.80 7.20 -6.61
C ARG A 23 6.64 6.66 -5.46
N VAL A 24 7.97 6.70 -5.62
CA VAL A 24 8.92 6.28 -4.59
C VAL A 24 9.86 7.44 -4.30
N TYR A 25 10.01 7.74 -3.02
CA TYR A 25 10.99 8.69 -2.51
C TYR A 25 11.93 7.97 -1.55
N ASN A 26 13.23 8.21 -1.68
CA ASN A 26 14.26 7.76 -0.76
C ASN A 26 15.13 8.97 -0.39
N ASN A 27 15.25 9.24 0.91
CA ASN A 27 16.09 10.32 1.43
C ASN A 27 17.56 9.88 1.43
N ARG A 28 18.23 10.06 0.30
CA ARG A 28 19.64 9.67 0.14
C ARG A 28 20.57 10.41 1.08
N VAL A 29 20.26 11.67 1.41
CA VAL A 29 21.08 12.47 2.33
C VAL A 29 21.05 11.83 3.71
N PHE A 30 19.86 11.52 4.22
CA PHE A 30 19.70 10.83 5.49
C PHE A 30 20.44 9.48 5.51
N LEU A 31 20.23 8.67 4.48
CA LEU A 31 20.81 7.33 4.39
C LEU A 31 22.35 7.33 4.28
N ASN A 32 22.93 8.38 3.68
CA ASN A 32 24.38 8.53 3.60
C ASN A 32 25.00 9.02 4.90
N GLN A 33 24.25 9.75 5.72
CA GLN A 33 24.73 10.33 6.97
C GLN A 33 24.47 9.46 8.20
N ASN A 34 23.48 8.57 8.12
CA ASN A 34 23.02 7.75 9.24
C ASN A 34 23.08 6.27 8.91
N SER A 35 23.72 5.48 9.77
CA SER A 35 23.64 4.03 9.66
C SER A 35 22.24 3.58 10.05
N ILE A 36 21.64 2.75 9.21
CA ILE A 36 20.37 2.06 9.50
C ILE A 36 20.58 0.61 9.95
N GLU A 37 21.82 0.16 9.99
CA GLU A 37 22.17 -1.20 10.40
C GLU A 37 21.85 -1.43 11.88
N ASN A 38 21.22 -2.56 12.18
CA ASN A 38 20.74 -2.96 13.51
C ASN A 38 19.66 -2.06 14.09
N LYS A 39 19.07 -1.16 13.29
CA LYS A 39 17.95 -0.33 13.72
C LYS A 39 16.66 -1.12 13.79
N THR A 40 15.81 -0.73 14.75
CA THR A 40 14.49 -1.32 14.95
C THR A 40 13.41 -0.50 14.25
N ILE A 41 12.47 -1.21 13.62
CA ILE A 41 11.33 -0.61 12.92
C ILE A 41 10.03 -1.08 13.60
N ALA A 42 9.20 -0.14 14.04
CA ALA A 42 7.82 -0.39 14.42
C ALA A 42 6.88 -0.12 13.25
N ILE A 43 6.10 -1.11 12.83
CA ILE A 43 5.00 -0.94 11.89
C ILE A 43 3.77 -0.60 12.70
N LEU A 44 3.18 0.58 12.48
CA LEU A 44 1.96 1.00 13.18
C LEU A 44 0.72 0.34 12.58
N PRO A 45 -0.39 0.25 13.35
CA PRO A 45 -1.69 -0.09 12.79
C PRO A 45 -1.99 0.79 11.57
N ALA A 46 -2.41 0.19 10.45
CA ALA A 46 -2.65 0.94 9.23
C ALA A 46 -3.84 1.90 9.40
N GLU A 47 -3.73 3.12 8.91
CA GLU A 47 -4.89 4.00 8.79
C GLU A 47 -5.73 3.55 7.61
N VAL A 48 -6.87 2.91 7.88
CA VAL A 48 -7.81 2.48 6.84
C VAL A 48 -9.00 3.43 6.81
N ILE A 49 -9.35 3.91 5.61
CA ILE A 49 -10.50 4.78 5.37
C ILE A 49 -11.37 4.12 4.31
N LEU A 50 -12.59 3.77 4.69
CA LEU A 50 -13.61 3.28 3.78
C LEU A 50 -14.50 4.44 3.32
N SER A 51 -14.66 4.63 2.01
CA SER A 51 -15.42 5.73 1.42
C SER A 51 -16.21 5.29 0.18
N GLY A 52 -17.03 6.19 -0.35
CA GLY A 52 -17.85 5.95 -1.53
C GLY A 52 -19.16 5.22 -1.21
N LYS A 53 -19.60 4.33 -2.11
CA LYS A 53 -20.86 3.59 -2.00
C LYS A 53 -20.69 2.40 -1.05
N LEU A 54 -20.80 2.63 0.25
CA LEU A 54 -20.74 1.56 1.25
C LEU A 54 -21.86 0.52 1.04
N SER A 55 -21.70 -0.66 1.65
CA SER A 55 -22.72 -1.72 1.58
C SER A 55 -24.05 -1.22 2.10
N LYS A 56 -25.15 -1.64 1.46
CA LYS A 56 -26.52 -1.23 1.85
C LYS A 56 -26.77 -1.60 3.31
N GLY A 57 -27.14 -0.61 4.11
CA GLY A 57 -27.43 -0.80 5.53
C GLY A 57 -26.23 -0.74 6.47
N MET A 58 -25.02 -0.52 5.97
CA MET A 58 -23.84 -0.35 6.83
C MET A 58 -23.97 0.93 7.66
N THR A 59 -23.97 0.78 8.97
CA THR A 59 -23.96 1.88 9.93
C THR A 59 -22.55 2.45 10.11
N ASP A 60 -22.44 3.68 10.63
CA ASP A 60 -21.15 4.29 10.95
C ASP A 60 -20.35 3.45 11.96
N LYS A 61 -21.03 2.82 12.92
CA LYS A 61 -20.41 1.93 13.90
C LYS A 61 -19.78 0.70 13.24
N GLU A 62 -20.50 0.06 12.32
CA GLU A 62 -19.98 -1.10 11.57
C GLU A 62 -18.83 -0.70 10.65
N LYS A 63 -18.90 0.49 10.05
CA LYS A 63 -17.78 1.04 9.27
C LYS A 63 -16.52 1.19 10.12
N ILE A 64 -16.61 1.81 11.31
CA ILE A 64 -15.49 1.99 12.24
C ILE A 64 -14.91 0.63 12.65
N ILE A 65 -15.75 -0.33 13.01
CA ILE A 65 -15.30 -1.68 13.39
C ILE A 65 -14.54 -2.34 12.23
N LYS A 66 -15.04 -2.19 11.01
CA LYS A 66 -14.40 -2.74 9.81
C LYS A 66 -13.06 -2.07 9.54
N GLU A 67 -12.98 -0.74 9.60
CA GLU A 67 -11.72 0.03 9.44
C GLU A 67 -10.68 -0.40 10.49
N GLN A 68 -11.08 -0.60 11.75
CA GLN A 68 -10.19 -1.07 12.82
C GLN A 68 -9.73 -2.52 12.62
N SER A 69 -10.61 -3.39 12.16
CA SER A 69 -10.27 -4.79 11.84
C SER A 69 -9.27 -4.86 10.69
N GLU A 70 -9.55 -4.14 9.60
CA GLU A 70 -8.66 -4.07 8.44
C GLU A 70 -7.32 -3.40 8.79
N SER A 71 -7.31 -2.42 9.69
CA SER A 71 -6.10 -1.75 10.19
C SER A 71 -5.08 -2.76 10.75
N LYS A 72 -5.52 -3.64 11.64
CA LYS A 72 -4.70 -4.71 12.23
C LYS A 72 -4.27 -5.73 11.18
N PHE A 73 -5.21 -6.16 10.34
CA PHE A 73 -4.94 -7.13 9.28
C PHE A 73 -3.84 -6.64 8.33
N TYR A 74 -3.89 -5.38 7.89
CA TYR A 74 -2.88 -4.84 6.97
C TYR A 74 -1.53 -4.57 7.65
N GLN A 75 -1.50 -4.26 8.93
CA GLN A 75 -0.27 -4.20 9.72
C GLN A 75 0.43 -5.57 9.74
N GLU A 76 -0.32 -6.63 10.09
CA GLU A 76 0.19 -8.01 10.13
C GLU A 76 0.63 -8.50 8.74
N LEU A 77 -0.14 -8.17 7.71
CA LEU A 77 0.19 -8.53 6.34
C LEU A 77 1.51 -7.90 5.90
N LEU A 78 1.72 -6.60 6.19
CA LEU A 78 2.97 -5.91 5.87
C LEU A 78 4.15 -6.51 6.65
N TYR A 79 3.97 -6.77 7.93
CA TYR A 79 4.99 -7.41 8.75
C TYR A 79 5.39 -8.79 8.20
N SER A 80 4.41 -9.62 7.82
CA SER A 80 4.67 -10.94 7.24
C SER A 80 5.43 -10.86 5.92
N GLU A 81 5.11 -9.88 5.05
CA GLU A 81 5.82 -9.66 3.79
C GLU A 81 7.28 -9.24 4.02
N PHE A 82 7.57 -8.41 5.02
CA PHE A 82 8.94 -8.07 5.38
C PHE A 82 9.71 -9.28 5.92
N LEU A 83 9.10 -10.10 6.77
CA LEU A 83 9.72 -11.32 7.29
C LEU A 83 9.99 -12.34 6.17
N ASP A 84 9.04 -12.54 5.27
CA ASP A 84 9.21 -13.47 4.14
C ASP A 84 10.38 -13.03 3.25
N LYS A 85 10.45 -11.75 2.91
CA LYS A 85 11.57 -11.21 2.12
C LYS A 85 12.90 -11.29 2.86
N SER A 86 12.94 -11.07 4.17
CA SER A 86 14.15 -11.21 4.96
C SER A 86 14.68 -12.64 5.00
N ARG A 87 13.79 -13.63 5.01
CA ARG A 87 14.13 -15.07 4.97
C ARG A 87 14.61 -15.53 3.58
N SER A 88 14.04 -14.96 2.52
CA SER A 88 14.35 -15.34 1.13
C SER A 88 15.79 -14.97 0.72
N PHE A 89 16.46 -14.08 1.42
CA PHE A 89 17.84 -13.74 1.17
C PHE A 89 18.75 -14.43 2.19
N LYS A 90 19.61 -15.35 1.73
CA LYS A 90 20.58 -16.14 2.54
C LYS A 90 21.54 -15.29 3.39
N LYS A 91 21.58 -14.00 3.23
CA LYS A 91 22.23 -13.01 4.10
C LYS A 91 21.16 -12.06 4.58
N ASN A 92 21.19 -11.74 5.87
CA ASN A 92 20.27 -10.80 6.52
C ASN A 92 20.37 -9.41 5.83
N LYS A 93 19.64 -9.25 4.73
CA LYS A 93 19.89 -8.22 3.73
C LYS A 93 19.49 -6.82 4.21
N TYR A 94 18.63 -6.76 5.22
CA TYR A 94 18.08 -5.47 5.63
C TYR A 94 18.86 -4.81 6.79
N GLY A 95 19.66 -5.56 7.55
CA GLY A 95 20.34 -4.99 8.70
C GLY A 95 19.42 -4.33 9.73
N VAL A 96 18.10 -4.43 9.56
CA VAL A 96 17.05 -3.84 10.41
C VAL A 96 16.22 -4.92 11.06
N HIS A 97 15.64 -4.61 12.23
CA HIS A 97 14.78 -5.51 12.98
C HIS A 97 13.37 -4.97 13.05
N PHE A 98 12.38 -5.82 12.81
CA PHE A 98 10.97 -5.44 12.92
C PHE A 98 10.43 -5.86 14.28
N ILE A 99 9.83 -4.92 15.02
CA ILE A 99 9.10 -5.22 16.26
C ILE A 99 7.81 -5.94 15.87
N ASN A 100 7.46 -6.98 16.64
CA ASN A 100 6.22 -7.72 16.41
C ASN A 100 4.99 -6.80 16.54
N PRO A 101 4.04 -6.83 15.61
CA PRO A 101 2.83 -6.01 15.65
C PRO A 101 2.04 -6.10 16.96
N GLN A 102 1.95 -7.28 17.56
CA GLN A 102 1.26 -7.47 18.84
C GLN A 102 1.97 -6.71 19.97
N GLU A 103 3.30 -6.69 19.98
CA GLU A 103 4.09 -5.92 20.93
C GLU A 103 3.89 -4.43 20.73
N VAL A 104 3.98 -3.94 19.47
CA VAL A 104 3.70 -2.54 19.12
C VAL A 104 2.32 -2.13 19.63
N ASN A 105 1.29 -2.90 19.29
CA ASN A 105 -0.09 -2.60 19.67
C ASN A 105 -0.29 -2.63 21.18
N SER A 106 0.32 -3.59 21.89
CA SER A 106 0.26 -3.66 23.35
C SER A 106 0.87 -2.43 24.02
N LYS A 107 2.03 -1.96 23.52
CA LYS A 107 2.68 -0.75 24.03
C LYS A 107 1.84 0.51 23.77
N LEU A 108 1.27 0.63 22.56
CA LEU A 108 0.39 1.76 22.21
C LEU A 108 -0.89 1.77 23.08
N ILE A 109 -1.49 0.60 23.33
CA ILE A 109 -2.68 0.49 24.22
C ILE A 109 -2.32 0.90 25.65
N LYS A 110 -1.19 0.41 26.20
CA LYS A 110 -0.75 0.75 27.55
C LYS A 110 -0.47 2.24 27.75
N ALA A 111 -0.02 2.92 26.71
CA ALA A 111 0.23 4.36 26.71
C ALA A 111 -0.99 5.21 26.37
N ASP A 112 -2.16 4.59 26.11
CA ASP A 112 -3.36 5.26 25.59
C ASP A 112 -3.15 5.99 24.24
N PHE A 113 -2.24 5.48 23.41
CA PHE A 113 -1.92 6.04 22.09
C PHE A 113 -2.66 5.34 20.95
N TYR A 114 -3.17 4.13 21.18
CA TYR A 114 -3.68 3.27 20.10
C TYR A 114 -4.78 3.92 19.25
N ASN A 115 -5.72 4.63 19.88
CA ASN A 115 -6.86 5.25 19.20
C ASN A 115 -6.56 6.65 18.66
N ASN A 116 -5.48 7.29 19.13
CA ASN A 116 -5.11 8.66 18.81
C ASN A 116 -3.66 8.80 18.29
N VAL A 117 -3.12 7.72 17.72
CA VAL A 117 -1.76 7.69 17.14
C VAL A 117 -1.50 8.86 16.19
N LYS A 118 -2.52 9.30 15.44
CA LYS A 118 -2.40 10.41 14.47
C LYS A 118 -2.14 11.78 15.12
N GLU A 119 -2.49 11.93 16.38
CA GLU A 119 -2.34 13.18 17.14
C GLU A 119 -0.99 13.25 17.85
N LYS A 120 -0.24 12.15 17.84
CA LYS A 120 1.06 12.03 18.48
C LYS A 120 2.20 12.31 17.53
N SER A 121 3.27 12.90 18.03
CA SER A 121 4.49 13.05 17.27
C SER A 121 5.18 11.70 17.01
N THR A 122 6.00 11.66 15.95
CA THR A 122 6.77 10.43 15.64
C THR A 122 7.70 10.06 16.78
N GLU A 123 8.29 11.05 17.44
CA GLU A 123 9.19 10.85 18.59
C GLU A 123 8.45 10.22 19.78
N GLU A 124 7.25 10.74 20.14
CA GLU A 124 6.44 10.15 21.22
C GLU A 124 6.08 8.70 20.93
N ILE A 125 5.67 8.43 19.69
CA ILE A 125 5.31 7.06 19.26
C ILE A 125 6.54 6.15 19.33
N ALA A 126 7.66 6.57 18.75
CA ALA A 126 8.90 5.80 18.71
C ALA A 126 9.40 5.47 20.12
N ASN A 127 9.36 6.43 21.04
CA ASN A 127 9.73 6.24 22.44
C ASN A 127 8.81 5.22 23.14
N VAL A 128 7.48 5.32 22.93
CA VAL A 128 6.51 4.39 23.53
C VAL A 128 6.71 2.96 23.04
N VAL A 129 6.91 2.79 21.73
CA VAL A 129 7.08 1.44 21.16
C VAL A 129 8.51 0.91 21.28
N GLY A 130 9.48 1.77 21.59
CA GLY A 130 10.91 1.42 21.69
C GLY A 130 11.52 1.13 20.32
N ALA A 131 11.25 1.98 19.31
CA ALA A 131 11.73 1.81 17.96
C ALA A 131 12.63 2.98 17.52
N ASP A 132 13.64 2.69 16.69
CA ASP A 132 14.46 3.73 16.05
C ASP A 132 13.74 4.39 14.88
N MET A 133 12.86 3.64 14.22
CA MET A 133 12.11 4.10 13.04
C MET A 133 10.65 3.65 13.13
N VAL A 134 9.77 4.46 12.57
CA VAL A 134 8.33 4.20 12.56
C VAL A 134 7.82 4.10 11.12
N PHE A 135 7.11 3.01 10.82
CA PHE A 135 6.51 2.78 9.51
C PHE A 135 5.00 3.01 9.59
N ILE A 136 4.53 4.02 8.86
CA ILE A 136 3.13 4.43 8.83
C ILE A 136 2.54 4.05 7.47
N VAL A 137 1.36 3.42 7.48
CA VAL A 137 0.61 3.06 6.27
C VAL A 137 -0.77 3.68 6.32
N LYS A 138 -1.15 4.31 5.21
CA LYS A 138 -2.49 4.84 4.97
C LYS A 138 -3.11 4.20 3.74
N ILE A 139 -4.33 3.70 3.90
CA ILE A 139 -5.07 2.99 2.85
C ILE A 139 -6.45 3.64 2.74
N ASN A 140 -6.75 4.23 1.59
CA ASN A 140 -8.09 4.70 1.29
C ASN A 140 -8.73 3.75 0.25
N LYS A 141 -9.84 3.14 0.63
CA LYS A 141 -10.63 2.22 -0.20
C LYS A 141 -11.94 2.90 -0.57
N GLN A 142 -11.97 3.53 -1.73
CA GLN A 142 -13.17 4.16 -2.26
C GLN A 142 -13.96 3.17 -3.10
N ARG A 143 -15.14 2.77 -2.64
CA ARG A 143 -16.04 1.91 -3.39
C ARG A 143 -16.83 2.71 -4.41
N LEU A 144 -16.78 2.30 -5.68
CA LEU A 144 -17.41 3.00 -6.80
C LEU A 144 -18.82 2.49 -7.10
N LEU A 145 -19.07 1.19 -6.93
CA LEU A 145 -20.31 0.51 -7.29
C LEU A 145 -21.02 -0.06 -6.06
N SER A 146 -22.35 -0.05 -6.08
CA SER A 146 -23.17 -0.78 -5.11
C SER A 146 -23.10 -2.29 -5.40
N ASP A 147 -23.45 -3.14 -4.42
CA ASP A 147 -23.40 -4.61 -4.56
C ASP A 147 -24.19 -5.12 -5.77
N GLY A 148 -25.40 -4.60 -5.97
CA GLY A 148 -26.24 -4.99 -7.09
C GLY A 148 -25.71 -4.54 -8.46
N ALA A 149 -25.06 -3.38 -8.54
CA ALA A 149 -24.46 -2.88 -9.77
C ALA A 149 -23.18 -3.66 -10.13
N ALA A 150 -22.38 -4.03 -9.13
CA ALA A 150 -21.19 -4.83 -9.34
C ALA A 150 -21.52 -6.23 -9.89
N ILE A 151 -22.52 -6.91 -9.33
CA ILE A 151 -23.01 -8.22 -9.81
C ILE A 151 -23.61 -8.10 -11.21
N GLY A 152 -24.41 -7.05 -11.47
CA GLY A 152 -25.04 -6.85 -12.78
C GLY A 152 -24.04 -6.63 -13.92
N ILE A 153 -22.95 -5.89 -13.67
CA ILE A 153 -21.88 -5.66 -14.65
C ILE A 153 -21.10 -6.95 -14.91
N ASP A 154 -20.82 -7.72 -13.87
CA ASP A 154 -20.06 -8.98 -13.96
C ASP A 154 -20.80 -10.03 -14.82
N ILE A 155 -22.12 -10.18 -14.61
CA ILE A 155 -22.97 -11.06 -15.44
C ILE A 155 -23.01 -10.59 -16.89
N ALA A 156 -23.17 -9.30 -17.13
CA ALA A 156 -23.23 -8.75 -18.48
C ALA A 156 -21.91 -8.95 -19.24
N GLU A 157 -20.77 -8.80 -18.57
CA GLU A 157 -19.45 -8.96 -19.17
C GLU A 157 -19.09 -10.42 -19.44
N VAL A 158 -19.44 -11.34 -18.53
CA VAL A 158 -19.28 -12.79 -18.75
C VAL A 158 -20.09 -13.24 -19.96
N VAL A 159 -21.32 -12.77 -20.10
CA VAL A 159 -22.16 -13.08 -21.26
C VAL A 159 -21.59 -12.46 -22.54
N LEU A 160 -21.17 -11.19 -22.50
CA LEU A 160 -20.65 -10.49 -23.66
C LEU A 160 -19.29 -11.06 -24.12
N SER A 161 -18.39 -11.35 -23.18
CA SER A 161 -17.07 -11.92 -23.48
C SER A 161 -17.15 -13.33 -24.02
N SER A 162 -18.08 -14.15 -23.54
CA SER A 162 -18.31 -15.50 -24.05
C SER A 162 -18.89 -15.51 -25.48
N VAL A 163 -19.67 -14.48 -25.84
CA VAL A 163 -20.28 -14.33 -27.17
C VAL A 163 -19.29 -13.73 -28.18
N LEU A 164 -18.48 -12.75 -27.77
CA LEU A 164 -17.61 -11.97 -28.66
C LEU A 164 -16.19 -12.55 -28.80
N ASN A 165 -15.73 -13.38 -27.87
CA ASN A 165 -14.35 -13.87 -27.88
C ASN A 165 -14.25 -15.34 -27.37
N PRO A 166 -14.64 -16.35 -28.17
CA PRO A 166 -14.58 -17.76 -27.77
C PRO A 166 -13.14 -18.28 -27.55
N SER A 167 -12.11 -17.50 -27.84
CA SER A 167 -10.69 -17.89 -27.81
C SER A 167 -9.92 -17.45 -26.55
N GLY A 168 -10.58 -17.07 -25.47
CA GLY A 168 -9.98 -17.03 -24.12
C GLY A 168 -8.85 -16.02 -23.87
N GLY A 169 -8.91 -14.82 -24.43
CA GLY A 169 -8.03 -13.71 -24.04
C GLY A 169 -8.68 -12.88 -22.91
N ASN A 170 -8.17 -13.00 -21.67
CA ASN A 170 -8.62 -12.20 -20.55
C ASN A 170 -8.22 -10.73 -20.69
N ASN A 171 -8.88 -9.98 -21.54
CA ASN A 171 -8.85 -8.52 -21.51
C ASN A 171 -9.81 -8.04 -20.42
N VAL A 172 -9.30 -7.83 -19.22
CA VAL A 172 -10.04 -7.20 -18.13
C VAL A 172 -10.25 -5.74 -18.51
N ASN A 173 -11.39 -5.44 -19.12
CA ASN A 173 -11.78 -4.09 -19.47
C ASN A 173 -12.02 -3.24 -18.22
N SER A 174 -11.71 -1.95 -18.32
CA SER A 174 -11.86 -0.93 -17.25
C SER A 174 -13.31 -0.73 -16.75
N ALA A 175 -14.29 -1.41 -17.32
CA ALA A 175 -15.68 -1.40 -16.88
C ALA A 175 -15.92 -2.07 -15.51
N ASN A 176 -15.02 -2.95 -15.08
CA ASN A 176 -15.15 -3.74 -13.84
C ASN A 176 -14.50 -3.12 -12.61
N ARG A 177 -14.22 -1.82 -12.62
CA ARG A 177 -13.70 -1.14 -11.44
C ARG A 177 -14.73 -1.09 -10.34
N THR A 178 -14.48 -1.84 -9.28
CA THR A 178 -15.35 -1.81 -8.10
C THR A 178 -14.83 -0.85 -7.01
N HIS A 179 -13.51 -0.64 -6.97
CA HIS A 179 -12.85 0.21 -5.98
C HIS A 179 -11.66 0.98 -6.56
N ASN A 180 -11.48 2.22 -6.09
CA ASN A 180 -10.19 2.91 -6.14
C ASN A 180 -9.47 2.68 -4.81
N ILE A 181 -8.18 2.38 -4.87
CA ILE A 181 -7.34 2.17 -3.69
C ILE A 181 -6.17 3.13 -3.75
N SER A 182 -6.13 4.07 -2.82
CA SER A 182 -4.95 4.88 -2.55
C SER A 182 -4.17 4.22 -1.43
N PHE A 183 -2.89 4.04 -1.66
CA PHE A 183 -1.97 3.44 -0.71
C PHE A 183 -0.75 4.33 -0.54
N ASP A 184 -0.52 4.77 0.69
CA ASP A 184 0.63 5.57 1.08
C ASP A 184 1.35 4.87 2.23
N ALA A 185 2.68 4.72 2.10
CA ALA A 185 3.54 4.17 3.13
C ALA A 185 4.72 5.11 3.35
N THR A 186 5.02 5.43 4.60
CA THR A 186 6.08 6.36 4.98
C THR A 186 6.91 5.75 6.11
N LEU A 187 8.22 5.71 5.92
CA LEU A 187 9.19 5.38 6.95
C LEU A 187 9.78 6.68 7.49
N LEU A 188 9.70 6.86 8.80
CA LEU A 188 10.16 8.03 9.52
C LEU A 188 11.27 7.65 10.50
N ASP A 189 12.23 8.54 10.68
CA ASP A 189 13.17 8.49 11.80
C ASP A 189 12.42 8.76 13.11
N GLY A 190 12.63 7.90 14.10
CA GLY A 190 11.90 7.97 15.36
C GLY A 190 12.27 9.16 16.23
N GLN A 191 13.47 9.71 16.10
CA GLN A 191 13.93 10.82 16.92
C GLN A 191 13.57 12.18 16.33
N THR A 192 13.71 12.32 15.01
CA THR A 192 13.56 13.61 14.32
C THR A 192 12.26 13.74 13.54
N GLY A 193 11.53 12.65 13.34
CA GLY A 193 10.38 12.61 12.44
C GLY A 193 10.74 12.77 10.95
N THR A 194 12.04 12.75 10.62
CA THR A 194 12.50 12.92 9.24
C THR A 194 12.03 11.78 8.36
N THR A 195 11.46 12.11 7.21
CA THR A 195 11.08 11.09 6.22
C THR A 195 12.32 10.45 5.61
N ILE A 196 12.51 9.15 5.86
CA ILE A 196 13.59 8.33 5.30
C ILE A 196 13.17 7.78 3.94
N GLY A 197 11.94 7.31 3.84
CA GLY A 197 11.40 6.77 2.60
C GLY A 197 9.89 6.90 2.52
N LYS A 198 9.39 7.08 1.30
CA LYS A 198 7.95 7.12 1.02
C LYS A 198 7.62 6.35 -0.24
N PHE A 199 6.52 5.63 -0.19
CA PHE A 199 5.91 4.96 -1.34
C PHE A 199 4.46 5.36 -1.43
N SER A 200 4.01 5.78 -2.62
CA SER A 200 2.62 6.09 -2.89
C SER A 200 2.18 5.38 -4.16
N ASN A 201 1.00 4.79 -4.13
CA ASN A 201 0.37 4.16 -5.28
C ASN A 201 -1.12 4.44 -5.31
N LEU A 202 -1.63 4.75 -6.49
CA LEU A 202 -3.05 4.77 -6.79
C LEU A 202 -3.35 3.54 -7.65
N GLY A 203 -4.07 2.59 -7.10
CA GLY A 203 -4.50 1.36 -7.75
C GLY A 203 -6.00 1.30 -7.93
N GLU A 204 -6.42 0.44 -8.82
CA GLU A 204 -7.82 0.14 -9.09
C GLU A 204 -8.06 -1.32 -8.80
N ALA A 205 -9.08 -1.62 -8.01
CA ALA A 205 -9.52 -2.98 -7.76
C ALA A 205 -10.76 -3.28 -8.60
N SER A 206 -10.74 -4.46 -9.18
CA SER A 206 -11.89 -5.06 -9.86
C SER A 206 -12.41 -6.22 -9.01
N TRP A 207 -13.55 -6.77 -9.43
CA TRP A 207 -14.08 -8.02 -8.85
C TRP A 207 -13.05 -9.16 -8.87
N ASN A 208 -12.27 -9.26 -9.98
CA ASN A 208 -11.26 -10.30 -10.19
C ASN A 208 -9.91 -9.99 -9.53
N ALA A 209 -9.70 -8.77 -9.08
CA ALA A 209 -8.50 -8.34 -8.36
C ALA A 209 -8.91 -7.67 -7.04
N PRO A 210 -9.19 -8.45 -5.99
CA PRO A 210 -9.64 -7.93 -4.72
C PRO A 210 -8.61 -6.97 -4.10
N PRO A 211 -9.06 -6.03 -3.27
CA PRO A 211 -8.21 -5.04 -2.62
C PRO A 211 -6.95 -5.61 -1.97
N ASP A 212 -7.05 -6.77 -1.36
CA ASP A 212 -5.93 -7.42 -0.66
C ASP A 212 -4.81 -7.86 -1.60
N LEU A 213 -5.15 -8.28 -2.83
CA LEU A 213 -4.14 -8.61 -3.85
C LEU A 213 -3.35 -7.37 -4.28
N ILE A 214 -4.01 -6.22 -4.41
CA ILE A 214 -3.36 -4.95 -4.74
C ILE A 214 -2.44 -4.52 -3.61
N LEU A 215 -2.88 -4.66 -2.36
CA LEU A 215 -2.07 -4.32 -1.20
C LEU A 215 -0.84 -5.22 -1.06
N ARG A 216 -0.97 -6.53 -1.29
CA ARG A 216 0.18 -7.45 -1.34
C ARG A 216 1.20 -7.04 -2.41
N ARG A 217 0.74 -6.64 -3.60
CA ARG A 217 1.63 -6.12 -4.67
C ARG A 217 2.34 -4.83 -4.24
N ASN A 218 1.65 -3.94 -3.54
CA ASN A 218 2.24 -2.71 -2.99
C ASN A 218 3.32 -3.05 -1.94
N TYR A 219 3.05 -3.97 -1.02
CA TYR A 219 4.01 -4.41 0.00
C TYR A 219 5.26 -5.03 -0.64
N ALA A 220 5.07 -5.95 -1.59
CA ALA A 220 6.19 -6.51 -2.35
C ALA A 220 6.98 -5.46 -3.15
N THR A 221 6.36 -4.35 -3.54
CA THR A 221 7.03 -3.24 -4.22
C THR A 221 7.83 -2.38 -3.25
N ILE A 222 7.28 -2.10 -2.07
CA ILE A 222 7.97 -1.37 -0.98
C ILE A 222 9.26 -2.08 -0.63
N THR A 223 9.22 -3.39 -0.38
CA THR A 223 10.40 -4.18 0.01
C THR A 223 11.52 -4.17 -1.04
N ARG A 224 11.20 -3.88 -2.30
CA ARG A 224 12.19 -3.81 -3.39
C ARG A 224 12.69 -2.40 -3.67
N LYS A 225 11.84 -1.38 -3.48
CA LYS A 225 12.10 -0.02 -3.97
C LYS A 225 12.51 0.97 -2.88
N LEU A 226 12.16 0.75 -1.62
CA LEU A 226 12.69 1.57 -0.55
C LEU A 226 14.13 1.15 -0.25
N SER A 227 15.06 2.09 -0.40
CA SER A 227 16.50 1.84 -0.28
C SER A 227 16.90 1.27 1.08
N VAL A 228 16.16 1.59 2.14
CA VAL A 228 16.34 1.01 3.48
C VAL A 228 16.29 -0.52 3.46
N PHE A 229 15.48 -1.11 2.57
CA PHE A 229 15.33 -2.56 2.45
C PHE A 229 16.17 -3.16 1.32
N ALA A 230 16.72 -2.29 0.43
CA ALA A 230 17.48 -2.70 -0.74
C ALA A 230 19.00 -2.57 -0.55
N LEU A 231 19.48 -2.03 0.58
CA LEU A 231 20.91 -1.89 0.87
C LEU A 231 21.55 -3.28 1.03
N ASN A 232 22.55 -3.49 0.23
CA ASN A 232 23.35 -4.73 0.21
C ASN A 232 24.44 -4.72 1.27
#